data_69dbd02983ddfd7de9dc62963c1bb839
#
_entry.id   69dbd02983ddfd7de9dc62963c1bb839
#
_cell.length_a   1.000
_cell.length_b   1.000
_cell.length_c   1.000
_cell.angle_alpha   90.00
_cell.angle_beta   90.00
_cell.angle_gamma   90.00
#
_symmetry.space_group_name_H-M   'P 1'
#
loop_
_entity.id
_entity.type
_entity.pdbx_description
1 polymer ?
#
loop_
_entity_poly.entity_id
_entity_poly.type
_entity_poly.pdbx_seq_one_letter_code
_entity_poly.pdbx_strand_id
1 'polypeptide(L)'
;MRIETFLNQSPMFCITLAARRFDALTSQLLAADDLNFLEALILATLFFESPAIVKPSHLADTFATTRGNISHCISSLEARGLVQRKIDPDDARAYHLALKPHGRKTALRVIAALDKLQRDFETKVGKAPLQSALRTIRSLAGPS
;
A
#
# COMPACT_ATOMS: atom_id res chain seq x y z
N MET A 1 -23.55 30.74 0.18
CA MET A 1 -22.69 29.91 1.02
C MET A 1 -21.23 30.22 0.68
N ARG A 2 -20.41 30.46 1.68
CA ARG A 2 -18.98 30.66 1.42
C ARG A 2 -18.34 29.35 1.03
N ILE A 3 -17.36 29.41 0.13
CA ILE A 3 -16.65 28.25 -0.34
C ILE A 3 -16.04 27.41 0.80
N GLU A 4 -15.51 28.08 1.82
CA GLU A 4 -14.95 27.41 2.98
C GLU A 4 -15.96 26.53 3.71
N THR A 5 -17.20 27.04 3.89
CA THR A 5 -18.28 26.27 4.51
C THR A 5 -18.63 25.04 3.68
N PHE A 6 -18.73 25.22 2.37
CA PHE A 6 -19.01 24.13 1.44
C PHE A 6 -17.93 23.05 1.51
N LEU A 7 -16.67 23.44 1.46
CA LEU A 7 -15.55 22.50 1.50
C LEU A 7 -15.46 21.74 2.83
N ASN A 8 -15.73 22.46 3.95
CA ASN A 8 -15.69 21.84 5.28
C ASN A 8 -16.80 20.79 5.48
N GLN A 9 -17.86 20.86 4.72
CA GLN A 9 -18.96 19.89 4.75
C GLN A 9 -18.83 18.81 3.69
N SER A 10 -17.82 18.87 2.83
CA SER A 10 -17.64 17.93 1.73
C SER A 10 -16.76 16.73 2.13
N PRO A 11 -17.33 15.53 2.21
CA PRO A 11 -16.51 14.32 2.43
C PRO A 11 -15.48 14.10 1.33
N MET A 12 -15.84 14.38 0.07
CA MET A 12 -14.94 14.23 -1.07
C MET A 12 -13.71 15.11 -0.94
N PHE A 13 -13.91 16.41 -0.63
CA PHE A 13 -12.80 17.34 -0.44
C PHE A 13 -11.93 16.95 0.77
N CYS A 14 -12.56 16.64 1.88
CA CYS A 14 -11.86 16.22 3.11
C CYS A 14 -10.98 15.00 2.86
N ILE A 15 -11.51 13.97 2.24
CA ILE A 15 -10.79 12.73 1.95
C ILE A 15 -9.68 12.97 0.94
N THR A 16 -9.95 13.74 -0.12
CA THR A 16 -8.94 14.08 -1.14
C THR A 16 -7.77 14.86 -0.53
N LEU A 17 -8.06 15.82 0.32
CA LEU A 17 -7.02 16.60 1.01
C LEU A 17 -6.20 15.71 1.95
N ALA A 18 -6.87 14.86 2.72
CA ALA A 18 -6.21 13.89 3.61
C ALA A 18 -5.31 12.94 2.81
N ALA A 19 -5.79 12.42 1.68
CA ALA A 19 -5.02 11.53 0.82
C ALA A 19 -3.72 12.19 0.34
N ARG A 20 -3.76 13.46 -0.07
CA ARG A 20 -2.57 14.21 -0.48
C ARG A 20 -1.55 14.34 0.66
N ARG A 21 -2.03 14.61 1.86
CA ARG A 21 -1.16 14.73 3.04
C ARG A 21 -0.55 13.39 3.42
N PHE A 22 -1.32 12.31 3.32
CA PHE A 22 -0.83 10.96 3.57
C PHE A 22 0.19 10.54 2.51
N ASP A 23 -0.01 10.89 1.24
CA ASP A 23 0.96 10.62 0.18
C ASP A 23 2.30 11.31 0.48
N ALA A 24 2.29 12.56 0.89
CA ALA A 24 3.49 13.28 1.27
C ALA A 24 4.18 12.63 2.48
N LEU A 25 3.40 12.23 3.47
CA LEU A 25 3.90 11.59 4.69
C LEU A 25 4.53 10.22 4.40
N THR A 26 3.85 9.39 3.60
CA THR A 26 4.37 8.08 3.22
C THR A 26 5.60 8.18 2.33
N SER A 27 5.63 9.13 1.39
CA SER A 27 6.82 9.40 0.57
C SER A 27 8.03 9.76 1.41
N GLN A 28 7.84 10.61 2.42
CA GLN A 28 8.88 10.98 3.37
C GLN A 28 9.37 9.77 4.17
N LEU A 29 8.45 8.97 4.64
CA LEU A 29 8.72 7.77 5.43
C LEU A 29 9.51 6.73 4.65
N LEU A 30 9.23 6.58 3.35
CA LEU A 30 9.80 5.57 2.48
C LEU A 30 11.02 6.07 1.68
N ALA A 31 11.39 7.34 1.81
CA ALA A 31 12.48 7.95 1.05
C ALA A 31 13.84 7.26 1.30
N ALA A 32 14.10 6.80 2.52
CA ALA A 32 15.36 6.13 2.88
C ALA A 32 15.58 4.83 2.08
N ASP A 33 14.51 4.13 1.75
CA ASP A 33 14.53 2.90 0.94
C ASP A 33 14.22 3.16 -0.54
N ASP A 34 14.00 4.40 -0.92
CA ASP A 34 13.64 4.83 -2.28
C ASP A 34 12.46 4.04 -2.84
N LEU A 35 11.42 3.93 -2.05
CA LEU A 35 10.19 3.20 -2.40
C LEU A 35 9.01 4.16 -2.51
N ASN A 36 8.13 3.91 -3.46
CA ASN A 36 6.79 4.48 -3.41
C ASN A 36 5.88 3.60 -2.54
N PHE A 37 4.68 4.11 -2.24
CA PHE A 37 3.76 3.41 -1.34
C PHE A 37 3.31 2.07 -1.90
N LEU A 38 3.05 1.97 -3.21
CA LEU A 38 2.63 0.72 -3.83
C LEU A 38 3.73 -0.34 -3.79
N GLU A 39 4.98 0.05 -4.06
CA GLU A 39 6.14 -0.84 -3.92
C GLU A 39 6.28 -1.36 -2.48
N ALA A 40 6.11 -0.47 -1.51
CA ALA A 40 6.14 -0.84 -0.09
C ALA A 40 5.05 -1.84 0.27
N LEU A 41 3.83 -1.64 -0.23
CA LEU A 41 2.70 -2.55 -0.02
C LEU A 41 2.94 -3.92 -0.68
N ILE A 42 3.56 -3.96 -1.85
CA ILE A 42 3.92 -5.21 -2.52
C ILE A 42 4.92 -6.00 -1.65
N LEU A 43 5.98 -5.33 -1.17
CA LEU A 43 6.95 -5.98 -0.29
C LEU A 43 6.30 -6.51 0.99
N ALA A 44 5.44 -5.73 1.61
CA ALA A 44 4.71 -6.14 2.81
C ALA A 44 3.82 -7.35 2.54
N THR A 45 3.11 -7.35 1.41
CA THR A 45 2.25 -8.47 1.02
C THR A 45 3.04 -9.74 0.85
N LEU A 46 4.15 -9.69 0.13
CA LEU A 46 5.02 -10.87 -0.05
C LEU A 46 5.56 -11.40 1.27
N PHE A 47 5.82 -10.51 2.21
CA PHE A 47 6.27 -10.92 3.54
C PHE A 47 5.15 -11.60 4.34
N PHE A 48 3.96 -11.00 4.39
CA PHE A 48 2.85 -11.52 5.18
C PHE A 48 2.25 -12.79 4.61
N GLU A 49 2.19 -12.91 3.28
CA GLU A 49 1.60 -14.07 2.62
C GLU A 49 2.55 -15.27 2.50
N SER A 50 3.85 -15.06 2.71
CA SER A 50 4.84 -16.14 2.63
C SER A 50 4.47 -17.29 3.59
N PRO A 51 4.51 -18.57 3.15
CA PRO A 51 5.02 -19.09 1.88
C PRO A 51 3.98 -19.19 0.75
N ALA A 52 2.81 -18.63 0.89
CA ALA A 52 1.77 -18.71 -0.14
C ALA A 52 2.21 -17.99 -1.42
N ILE A 53 1.69 -18.48 -2.55
CA ILE A 53 1.98 -17.92 -3.87
C ILE A 53 1.22 -16.60 -4.05
N VAL A 54 1.94 -15.55 -4.44
CA VAL A 54 1.37 -14.24 -4.75
C VAL A 54 1.56 -13.95 -6.23
N LYS A 55 0.45 -13.74 -6.93
CA LYS A 55 0.42 -13.42 -8.36
C LYS A 55 0.18 -11.91 -8.59
N PRO A 56 0.70 -11.34 -9.69
CA PRO A 56 0.47 -9.92 -10.00
C PRO A 56 -1.01 -9.52 -10.09
N SER A 57 -1.87 -10.37 -10.64
CA SER A 57 -3.31 -10.13 -10.72
C SER A 57 -3.93 -9.98 -9.33
N HIS A 58 -3.51 -10.77 -8.37
CA HIS A 58 -3.97 -10.67 -6.99
C HIS A 58 -3.58 -9.34 -6.35
N LEU A 59 -2.35 -8.87 -6.61
CA LEU A 59 -1.90 -7.55 -6.12
C LEU A 59 -2.72 -6.41 -6.72
N ALA A 60 -3.00 -6.46 -8.02
CA ALA A 60 -3.82 -5.44 -8.69
C ALA A 60 -5.22 -5.35 -8.09
N ASP A 61 -5.84 -6.50 -7.84
CA ASP A 61 -7.16 -6.57 -7.22
C ASP A 61 -7.14 -6.07 -5.77
N THR A 62 -6.16 -6.53 -4.99
CA THR A 62 -6.02 -6.17 -3.57
C THR A 62 -5.82 -4.67 -3.37
N PHE A 63 -5.01 -4.05 -4.21
CA PHE A 63 -4.69 -2.62 -4.08
C PHE A 63 -5.53 -1.71 -4.99
N ALA A 64 -6.55 -2.27 -5.64
CA ALA A 64 -7.47 -1.53 -6.50
C ALA A 64 -6.74 -0.66 -7.53
N THR A 65 -5.75 -1.25 -8.19
CA THR A 65 -4.93 -0.59 -9.19
C THR A 65 -4.86 -1.41 -10.48
N THR A 66 -4.17 -0.89 -11.49
CA THR A 66 -4.05 -1.55 -12.78
C THR A 66 -2.93 -2.60 -12.77
N ARG A 67 -3.04 -3.59 -13.64
CA ARG A 67 -1.95 -4.56 -13.87
C ARG A 67 -0.68 -3.88 -14.35
N GLY A 68 -0.82 -2.79 -15.14
CA GLY A 68 0.31 -2.00 -15.60
C GLY A 68 1.08 -1.35 -14.46
N ASN A 69 0.39 -0.76 -13.50
CA ASN A 69 1.02 -0.17 -12.30
C ASN A 69 1.75 -1.24 -11.48
N ILE A 70 1.13 -2.38 -11.28
CA ILE A 70 1.75 -3.51 -10.56
C ILE A 70 2.99 -4.00 -11.32
N SER A 71 2.88 -4.21 -12.63
CA SER A 71 3.99 -4.66 -13.46
C SER A 71 5.18 -3.70 -13.40
N HIS A 72 4.91 -2.40 -13.44
CA HIS A 72 5.94 -1.37 -13.33
C HIS A 72 6.65 -1.43 -11.97
N CYS A 73 5.90 -1.56 -10.89
CA CYS A 73 6.46 -1.70 -9.54
C CYS A 73 7.28 -2.98 -9.40
N ILE A 74 6.80 -4.10 -9.92
CA ILE A 74 7.51 -5.38 -9.88
C ILE A 74 8.84 -5.27 -10.61
N SER A 75 8.84 -4.67 -11.81
CA SER A 75 10.07 -4.48 -12.59
C SER A 75 11.08 -3.64 -11.85
N SER A 76 10.64 -2.56 -11.19
CA SER A 76 11.50 -1.72 -10.36
C SER A 76 12.09 -2.49 -9.17
N LEU A 77 11.26 -3.24 -8.45
CA LEU A 77 11.69 -4.03 -7.30
C LEU A 77 12.65 -5.16 -7.72
N GLU A 78 12.39 -5.81 -8.84
CA GLU A 78 13.25 -6.86 -9.39
C GLU A 78 14.62 -6.30 -9.81
N ALA A 79 14.63 -5.16 -10.50
CA ALA A 79 15.86 -4.50 -10.92
C ALA A 79 16.75 -4.11 -9.74
N ARG A 80 16.14 -3.84 -8.59
CA ARG A 80 16.83 -3.47 -7.36
C ARG A 80 17.20 -4.67 -6.48
N GLY A 81 16.93 -5.88 -6.94
CA GLY A 81 17.27 -7.10 -6.22
C GLY A 81 16.43 -7.38 -4.98
N LEU A 82 15.22 -6.83 -4.90
CA LEU A 82 14.33 -7.00 -3.76
C LEU A 82 13.36 -8.17 -3.93
N VAL A 83 12.91 -8.39 -5.16
CA VAL A 83 12.00 -9.50 -5.50
C VAL A 83 12.53 -10.25 -6.71
N GLN A 84 12.00 -11.45 -6.92
CA GLN A 84 12.24 -12.24 -8.13
C GLN A 84 10.93 -12.82 -8.64
N ARG A 85 10.85 -12.95 -9.96
CA ARG A 85 9.79 -13.67 -10.64
C ARG A 85 10.17 -15.14 -10.70
N LYS A 86 9.23 -16.01 -10.32
CA LYS A 86 9.36 -17.45 -10.48
C LYS A 86 8.31 -17.92 -11.45
N ILE A 87 8.73 -18.60 -12.51
CA ILE A 87 7.83 -19.12 -13.53
C ILE A 87 6.95 -20.19 -12.90
N ASP A 88 5.64 -20.15 -13.21
CA ASP A 88 4.70 -21.19 -12.80
C ASP A 88 5.05 -22.49 -13.51
N PRO A 89 5.23 -23.63 -12.78
CA PRO A 89 5.54 -24.91 -13.40
C PRO A 89 4.46 -25.40 -14.38
N ASP A 90 3.22 -25.01 -14.17
CA ASP A 90 2.07 -25.45 -14.96
C ASP A 90 1.72 -24.50 -16.10
N ASP A 91 2.20 -23.26 -16.08
CA ASP A 91 1.95 -22.27 -17.12
C ASP A 91 3.16 -21.34 -17.28
N ALA A 92 3.90 -21.53 -18.38
CA ALA A 92 5.10 -20.72 -18.68
C ALA A 92 4.82 -19.24 -18.90
N ARG A 93 3.56 -18.83 -19.10
CA ARG A 93 3.14 -17.43 -19.25
C ARG A 93 2.87 -16.76 -17.93
N ALA A 94 2.62 -17.54 -16.89
CA ALA A 94 2.34 -17.07 -15.55
C ALA A 94 3.61 -17.08 -14.71
N TYR A 95 3.68 -16.17 -13.76
CA TYR A 95 4.73 -16.15 -12.75
C TYR A 95 4.15 -15.73 -11.41
N HIS A 96 4.84 -16.11 -10.36
CA HIS A 96 4.57 -15.62 -9.01
C HIS A 96 5.80 -14.91 -8.48
N LEU A 97 5.61 -14.20 -7.39
CA LEU A 97 6.63 -13.34 -6.81
C LEU A 97 7.18 -13.94 -5.53
N ALA A 98 8.46 -13.75 -5.31
CA ALA A 98 9.12 -14.11 -4.06
C ALA A 98 10.07 -13.01 -3.63
N LEU A 99 10.17 -12.79 -2.32
CA LEU A 99 11.17 -11.90 -1.76
C LEU A 99 12.56 -12.53 -1.87
N LYS A 100 13.52 -11.70 -2.28
CA LYS A 100 14.94 -12.02 -2.10
C LYS A 100 15.37 -11.64 -0.67
N PRO A 101 16.51 -12.12 -0.17
CA PRO A 101 16.96 -11.80 1.20
C PRO A 101 17.01 -10.30 1.48
N HIS A 102 17.49 -9.50 0.53
CA HIS A 102 17.51 -8.05 0.65
C HIS A 102 16.10 -7.46 0.70
N GLY A 103 15.19 -7.99 -0.10
CA GLY A 103 13.78 -7.59 -0.11
C GLY A 103 13.09 -7.91 1.21
N ARG A 104 13.41 -9.05 1.82
CA ARG A 104 12.88 -9.43 3.13
C ARG A 104 13.30 -8.43 4.22
N LYS A 105 14.55 -8.01 4.23
CA LYS A 105 15.05 -6.98 5.16
C LYS A 105 14.34 -5.65 4.96
N THR A 106 14.18 -5.23 3.71
CA THR A 106 13.49 -4.00 3.36
C THR A 106 12.01 -4.07 3.75
N ALA A 107 11.35 -5.19 3.50
CA ALA A 107 9.95 -5.41 3.90
C ALA A 107 9.76 -5.25 5.41
N LEU A 108 10.65 -5.81 6.22
CA LEU A 108 10.60 -5.68 7.68
C LEU A 108 10.71 -4.22 8.12
N ARG A 109 11.62 -3.44 7.53
CA ARG A 109 11.75 -2.00 7.83
C ARG A 109 10.48 -1.23 7.45
N VAL A 110 9.95 -1.50 6.27
CA VAL A 110 8.72 -0.87 5.78
C VAL A 110 7.54 -1.16 6.69
N ILE A 111 7.35 -2.42 7.03
CA ILE A 111 6.27 -2.84 7.93
C ILE A 111 6.40 -2.15 9.29
N ALA A 112 7.59 -2.12 9.85
CA ALA A 112 7.84 -1.46 11.14
C ALA A 112 7.52 0.04 11.08
N ALA A 113 7.90 0.71 9.99
CA ALA A 113 7.63 2.13 9.78
C ALA A 113 6.14 2.42 9.63
N LEU A 114 5.42 1.60 8.86
CA LEU A 114 3.97 1.74 8.67
C LEU A 114 3.21 1.43 9.96
N ASP A 115 3.62 0.42 10.72
CA ASP A 115 3.03 0.09 12.01
C ASP A 115 3.21 1.23 13.02
N LYS A 116 4.38 1.85 13.04
CA LYS A 116 4.63 3.00 13.89
C LYS A 116 3.70 4.16 13.53
N LEU A 117 3.56 4.46 12.26
CA LEU A 117 2.65 5.51 11.77
C LEU A 117 1.20 5.21 12.18
N GLN A 118 0.78 3.96 12.06
CA GLN A 118 -0.55 3.52 12.47
C GLN A 118 -0.76 3.73 13.97
N ARG A 119 0.21 3.38 14.80
CA ARG A 119 0.15 3.63 16.25
C ARG A 119 0.10 5.12 16.58
N ASP A 120 0.84 5.94 15.84
CA ASP A 120 0.81 7.39 16.02
C ASP A 120 -0.59 7.95 15.74
N PHE A 121 -1.28 7.46 14.72
CA PHE A 121 -2.68 7.82 14.44
C PHE A 121 -3.60 7.40 15.57
N GLU A 122 -3.48 6.17 16.08
CA GLU A 122 -4.28 5.69 17.20
C GLU A 122 -4.05 6.54 18.46
N THR A 123 -2.81 6.92 18.73
CA THR A 123 -2.47 7.78 19.87
C THR A 123 -3.09 9.16 19.72
N LYS A 124 -3.09 9.71 18.50
CA LYS A 124 -3.58 11.06 18.22
C LYS A 124 -5.09 11.19 18.36
N VAL A 125 -5.85 10.23 17.86
CA VAL A 125 -7.32 10.34 17.78
C VAL A 125 -8.05 9.32 18.66
N GLY A 126 -7.37 8.31 19.15
CA GLY A 126 -7.97 7.19 19.86
C GLY A 126 -8.33 6.03 18.96
N LYS A 127 -8.29 4.81 19.50
CA LYS A 127 -8.52 3.58 18.73
C LYS A 127 -9.94 3.48 18.20
N ALA A 128 -10.94 3.75 19.05
CA ALA A 128 -12.36 3.65 18.67
C ALA A 128 -12.76 4.69 17.63
N PRO A 129 -12.41 5.98 17.76
CA PRO A 129 -12.65 6.97 16.70
C PRO A 129 -11.96 6.62 15.39
N LEU A 130 -10.73 6.11 15.43
CA LEU A 130 -10.01 5.72 14.22
C LEU A 130 -10.73 4.56 13.50
N GLN A 131 -11.14 3.53 14.23
CA GLN A 131 -11.88 2.40 13.64
C GLN A 131 -13.23 2.83 13.08
N SER A 132 -13.92 3.74 13.76
CA SER A 132 -15.18 4.31 13.27
C SER A 132 -14.98 5.10 11.98
N ALA A 133 -13.94 5.92 11.91
CA ALA A 133 -13.59 6.68 10.71
C ALA A 133 -13.30 5.74 9.52
N LEU A 134 -12.53 4.67 9.74
CA LEU A 134 -12.21 3.68 8.69
C LEU A 134 -13.48 3.01 8.16
N ARG A 135 -14.41 2.63 9.04
CA ARG A 135 -15.70 2.06 8.62
C ARG A 135 -16.50 3.05 7.78
N THR A 136 -16.56 4.30 8.20
CA THR A 136 -17.28 5.36 7.49
C THR A 136 -16.68 5.61 6.10
N ILE A 137 -15.35 5.72 6.00
CA ILE A 137 -14.66 5.92 4.73
C ILE A 137 -14.93 4.74 3.78
N ARG A 138 -14.86 3.50 4.27
CA ARG A 138 -15.18 2.32 3.46
C ARG A 138 -16.60 2.32 2.95
N SER A 139 -17.56 2.73 3.79
CA SER A 139 -18.97 2.83 3.39
C SER A 139 -19.19 3.90 2.31
N LEU A 140 -18.44 4.98 2.34
CA LEU A 140 -18.55 6.06 1.35
C LEU A 140 -17.89 5.70 0.02
N ALA A 141 -16.75 5.03 0.06
CA ALA A 141 -15.88 4.80 -1.11
C ALA A 141 -15.81 3.33 -1.54
N GLY A 142 -16.37 2.43 -0.76
CA GLY A 142 -16.33 1.00 -1.05
C GLY A 142 -17.18 0.60 -2.25
N PRO A 143 -16.94 -0.59 -2.80
CA PRO A 143 -17.79 -1.12 -3.85
C PRO A 143 -19.21 -1.29 -3.32
N SER A 144 -20.14 -0.91 -4.13
CA SER A 144 -21.56 -1.15 -3.91
C SER A 144 -21.87 -2.65 -3.90
#